data_bfe338df279438a3e58a836944420885
#
_entry.id   bfe338df279438a3e58a836944420885
#
_cell.length_a   1.000
_cell.length_b   1.000
_cell.length_c   1.000
_cell.angle_alpha   90.00
_cell.angle_beta   90.00
_cell.angle_gamma   90.00
#
_symmetry.space_group_name_H-M   'P 1'
#
loop_
_entity.id
_entity.type
_entity.pdbx_description
1 polymer ?
#
loop_
_entity_poly.entity_id
_entity_poly.type
_entity_poly.pdbx_seq_one_letter_code
_entity_poly.pdbx_strand_id
1 'polypeptide(L)'
;AFIDREGRIKPCGGAVPPRLIRDFNIPDSQIVAKIKTARMISPTSRTVDIPIENGYVGMVERENFDEFLRNRASNKGAKRFTGTFLRIERIAEKDIVSVFFKDKKSRKEIELKSRFVIGADGARSDVARSEMPGGKTIPYVIAYHEIIEAPKGGVYDPDRCDVIYDGRISPDFYGWVFPHGKSASVGMGTGKNGFDLKEATAKIRE
;
A
#
# COMPACT_ATOMS: atom_id res chain seq x y z
N ALA A 1 15.15 -13.36 -8.20
CA ALA A 1 13.85 -14.01 -7.97
C ALA A 1 13.05 -13.20 -6.94
N PHE A 2 11.73 -13.34 -6.95
CA PHE A 2 10.87 -12.82 -5.89
C PHE A 2 9.75 -13.83 -5.57
N ILE A 3 9.32 -13.79 -4.31
CA ILE A 3 8.25 -14.63 -3.77
C ILE A 3 7.09 -13.70 -3.40
N ASP A 4 5.91 -13.95 -3.93
CA ASP A 4 4.71 -13.16 -3.64
C ASP A 4 3.54 -14.00 -3.13
N ARG A 5 2.51 -13.31 -2.67
CA ARG A 5 1.19 -13.88 -2.37
C ARG A 5 0.22 -13.42 -3.46
N GLU A 6 0.00 -14.26 -4.43
CA GLU A 6 -0.96 -14.00 -5.50
C GLU A 6 -2.37 -13.68 -4.96
N GLY A 7 -3.04 -12.72 -5.57
CA GLY A 7 -4.42 -12.35 -5.28
C GLY A 7 -4.62 -11.55 -3.98
N ARG A 8 -3.54 -11.13 -3.30
CA ARG A 8 -3.66 -10.25 -2.15
C ARG A 8 -3.79 -8.79 -2.59
N ILE A 9 -4.96 -8.23 -2.42
CA ILE A 9 -5.17 -6.79 -2.53
C ILE A 9 -4.75 -6.14 -1.21
N LYS A 10 -3.89 -5.11 -1.30
CA LYS A 10 -3.48 -4.34 -0.12
C LYS A 10 -4.45 -3.17 0.08
N PRO A 11 -5.09 -3.04 1.25
CA PRO A 11 -5.82 -1.82 1.58
C PRO A 11 -4.89 -0.62 1.50
N CYS A 12 -5.20 0.34 0.63
CA CYS A 12 -4.37 1.51 0.39
C CYS A 12 -5.19 2.54 -0.39
N GLY A 13 -5.02 3.81 -0.10
CA GLY A 13 -5.65 4.88 -0.86
C GLY A 13 -5.18 4.99 -2.31
N GLY A 14 -4.15 4.25 -2.72
CA GLY A 14 -3.72 4.14 -4.12
C GLY A 14 -2.96 5.34 -4.68
N ALA A 15 -2.57 6.30 -3.84
CA ALA A 15 -1.89 7.52 -4.27
C ALA A 15 -0.40 7.29 -4.58
N VAL A 16 0.02 7.63 -5.79
CA VAL A 16 1.40 7.51 -6.29
C VAL A 16 1.95 8.90 -6.59
N PRO A 17 3.02 9.36 -5.93
CA PRO A 17 3.54 10.71 -6.10
C PRO A 17 4.15 10.95 -7.49
N PRO A 18 4.20 12.22 -7.97
CA PRO A 18 4.72 12.58 -9.30
C PRO A 18 6.13 12.05 -9.55
N ARG A 19 6.98 12.13 -8.55
CA ARG A 19 8.37 11.65 -8.63
C ARG A 19 8.45 10.16 -8.95
N LEU A 20 7.62 9.33 -8.29
CA LEU A 20 7.59 7.88 -8.54
C LEU A 20 7.10 7.57 -9.96
N ILE A 21 6.06 8.28 -10.42
CA ILE A 21 5.54 8.12 -11.79
C ILE A 21 6.66 8.37 -12.81
N ARG A 22 7.39 9.49 -12.66
CA ARG A 22 8.48 9.88 -13.53
C ARG A 22 9.67 8.92 -13.44
N ASP A 23 10.21 8.71 -12.22
CA ASP A 23 11.48 8.01 -12.02
C ASP A 23 11.37 6.51 -12.35
N PHE A 24 10.18 5.93 -12.24
CA PHE A 24 9.92 4.53 -12.57
C PHE A 24 9.12 4.33 -13.86
N ASN A 25 8.90 5.38 -14.65
CA ASN A 25 8.16 5.30 -15.91
C ASN A 25 6.84 4.53 -15.77
N ILE A 26 5.98 4.99 -14.85
CA ILE A 26 4.65 4.41 -14.67
C ILE A 26 3.76 4.86 -15.83
N PRO A 27 3.22 3.94 -16.65
CA PRO A 27 2.41 4.32 -17.79
C PRO A 27 1.04 4.84 -17.38
N ASP A 28 0.49 5.77 -18.16
CA ASP A 28 -0.84 6.35 -17.93
C ASP A 28 -1.95 5.32 -17.86
N SER A 29 -1.79 4.16 -18.51
CA SER A 29 -2.74 3.03 -18.43
C SER A 29 -2.91 2.44 -17.02
N GLN A 30 -2.00 2.75 -16.09
CA GLN A 30 -2.09 2.36 -14.69
C GLN A 30 -2.72 3.45 -13.80
N ILE A 31 -2.95 4.64 -14.34
CA ILE A 31 -3.45 5.80 -13.60
C ILE A 31 -4.95 5.96 -13.88
N VAL A 32 -5.77 5.81 -12.84
CA VAL A 32 -7.23 5.91 -12.95
C VAL A 32 -7.77 7.30 -12.64
N ALA A 33 -7.00 8.13 -11.92
CA ALA A 33 -7.29 9.55 -11.71
C ALA A 33 -5.99 10.35 -11.53
N LYS A 34 -5.99 11.63 -11.91
CA LYS A 34 -4.85 12.55 -11.83
C LYS A 34 -5.19 13.69 -10.88
N ILE A 35 -4.68 13.63 -9.67
CA ILE A 35 -4.98 14.57 -8.60
C ILE A 35 -4.05 15.77 -8.68
N LYS A 36 -4.61 16.97 -8.64
CA LYS A 36 -3.89 18.24 -8.72
C LYS A 36 -3.79 18.97 -7.38
N THR A 37 -4.63 18.60 -6.42
CA THR A 37 -4.71 19.27 -5.11
C THR A 37 -4.86 18.26 -4.00
N ALA A 38 -4.17 18.48 -2.88
CA ALA A 38 -4.44 17.81 -1.61
C ALA A 38 -5.07 18.81 -0.65
N ARG A 39 -6.25 18.48 -0.13
CA ARG A 39 -6.93 19.29 0.90
C ARG A 39 -6.70 18.68 2.27
N MET A 40 -6.14 19.46 3.18
CA MET A 40 -6.05 19.12 4.60
C MET A 40 -7.25 19.70 5.34
N ILE A 41 -7.95 18.89 6.10
CA ILE A 41 -9.13 19.28 6.88
C ILE A 41 -8.79 19.11 8.35
N SER A 42 -8.87 20.22 9.12
CA SER A 42 -8.57 20.23 10.55
C SER A 42 -9.76 19.74 11.40
N PRO A 43 -9.56 19.43 12.69
CA PRO A 43 -10.65 19.05 13.62
C PRO A 43 -11.76 20.11 13.76
N THR A 44 -11.45 21.38 13.43
CA THR A 44 -12.41 22.51 13.45
C THR A 44 -12.97 22.81 12.05
N SER A 45 -12.88 21.88 11.12
CA SER A 45 -13.35 21.99 9.72
C SER A 45 -12.70 23.13 8.92
N ARG A 46 -11.57 23.67 9.38
CA ARG A 46 -10.76 24.57 8.56
C ARG A 46 -10.00 23.76 7.52
N THR A 47 -9.92 24.30 6.31
CA THR A 47 -9.30 23.64 5.18
C THR A 47 -8.09 24.41 4.65
N VAL A 48 -7.10 23.68 4.16
CA VAL A 48 -5.96 24.22 3.41
C VAL A 48 -5.78 23.38 2.18
N ASP A 49 -5.81 24.00 1.00
CA ASP A 49 -5.55 23.35 -0.27
C ASP A 49 -4.06 23.50 -0.63
N ILE A 50 -3.41 22.37 -0.90
CA ILE A 50 -2.01 22.28 -1.27
C ILE A 50 -1.96 21.85 -2.74
N PRO A 51 -1.60 22.72 -3.68
CA PRO A 51 -1.45 22.34 -5.09
C PRO A 51 -0.29 21.37 -5.27
N ILE A 52 -0.47 20.39 -6.15
CA ILE A 52 0.59 19.45 -6.54
C ILE A 52 1.41 20.08 -7.67
N GLU A 53 2.57 20.60 -7.31
CA GLU A 53 3.47 21.23 -8.25
C GLU A 53 4.22 20.21 -9.12
N ASN A 54 4.55 20.60 -10.36
CA ASN A 54 5.35 19.82 -11.30
C ASN A 54 4.80 18.43 -11.63
N GLY A 55 3.47 18.28 -11.71
CA GLY A 55 2.83 17.03 -12.08
C GLY A 55 1.47 16.80 -11.42
N TYR A 56 1.21 15.58 -11.08
CA TYR A 56 -0.02 15.14 -10.41
C TYR A 56 0.28 13.93 -9.50
N VAL A 57 -0.52 13.73 -8.49
CA VAL A 57 -0.57 12.45 -7.79
C VAL A 57 -1.46 11.52 -8.61
N GLY A 58 -0.89 10.40 -9.07
CA GLY A 58 -1.62 9.38 -9.82
C GLY A 58 -2.34 8.43 -8.87
N MET A 59 -3.62 8.23 -9.09
CA MET A 59 -4.37 7.21 -8.36
C MET A 59 -4.30 5.89 -9.12
N VAL A 60 -4.06 4.79 -8.41
CA VAL A 60 -3.93 3.46 -9.00
C VAL A 60 -4.83 2.45 -8.29
N GLU A 61 -5.39 1.53 -9.08
CA GLU A 61 -6.04 0.34 -8.54
C GLU A 61 -4.95 -0.67 -8.15
N ARG A 62 -4.79 -0.92 -6.85
CA ARG A 62 -3.70 -1.74 -6.32
C ARG A 62 -3.68 -3.17 -6.87
N GLU A 63 -4.83 -3.71 -7.20
CA GLU A 63 -4.93 -5.03 -7.82
C GLU A 63 -4.20 -5.07 -9.16
N ASN A 64 -4.49 -4.12 -10.03
CA ASN A 64 -3.91 -4.02 -11.36
C ASN A 64 -2.45 -3.53 -11.31
N PHE A 65 -2.18 -2.52 -10.50
CA PHE A 65 -0.87 -1.91 -10.39
C PHE A 65 0.18 -2.84 -9.79
N ASP A 66 -0.16 -3.56 -8.71
CA ASP A 66 0.76 -4.52 -8.10
C ASP A 66 1.08 -5.67 -9.07
N GLU A 67 0.11 -6.14 -9.84
CA GLU A 67 0.33 -7.17 -10.84
C GLU A 67 1.13 -6.66 -12.05
N PHE A 68 0.88 -5.42 -12.49
CA PHE A 68 1.70 -4.76 -13.50
C PHE A 68 3.19 -4.73 -13.08
N LEU A 69 3.49 -4.35 -11.82
CA LEU A 69 4.86 -4.31 -11.32
C LEU A 69 5.51 -5.71 -11.26
N ARG A 70 4.75 -6.74 -10.88
CA ARG A 70 5.23 -8.13 -10.85
C ARG A 70 5.56 -8.63 -12.26
N ASN A 71 4.68 -8.37 -13.22
CA ASN A 71 4.89 -8.74 -14.62
C ASN A 71 6.07 -7.99 -15.21
N ARG A 72 6.21 -6.70 -14.91
CA ARG A 72 7.36 -5.89 -15.32
C ARG A 72 8.68 -6.45 -14.78
N ALA A 73 8.73 -6.88 -13.52
CA ALA A 73 9.90 -7.52 -12.93
C ALA A 73 10.21 -8.85 -13.62
N SER A 74 9.20 -9.68 -13.90
CA SER A 74 9.37 -10.95 -14.61
C SER A 74 9.87 -10.75 -16.04
N ASN A 75 9.34 -9.78 -16.76
CA ASN A 75 9.77 -9.42 -18.12
C ASN A 75 11.22 -8.90 -18.16
N LYS A 76 11.74 -8.42 -17.01
CA LYS A 76 13.15 -8.06 -16.84
C LYS A 76 14.03 -9.22 -16.36
N GLY A 77 13.51 -10.46 -16.36
CA GLY A 77 14.24 -11.69 -16.03
C GLY A 77 14.15 -12.13 -14.57
N ALA A 78 13.36 -11.47 -13.73
CA ALA A 78 13.17 -11.94 -12.37
C ALA A 78 12.27 -13.19 -12.35
N LYS A 79 12.75 -14.28 -11.74
CA LYS A 79 11.91 -15.48 -11.53
C LYS A 79 10.88 -15.20 -10.45
N ARG A 80 9.60 -15.39 -10.78
CA ARG A 80 8.46 -15.23 -9.86
C ARG A 80 8.09 -16.59 -9.26
N PHE A 81 7.89 -16.60 -7.95
CA PHE A 81 7.36 -17.73 -7.20
C PHE A 81 6.16 -17.25 -6.40
N THR A 82 5.15 -18.09 -6.28
CA THR A 82 3.97 -17.79 -5.45
C THR A 82 3.97 -18.69 -4.24
N GLY A 83 4.07 -18.08 -3.05
CA GLY A 83 4.17 -18.86 -1.82
C GLY A 83 4.21 -18.01 -0.56
N THR A 84 4.44 -18.68 0.55
CA THR A 84 4.56 -18.06 1.88
C THR A 84 5.97 -18.28 2.40
N PHE A 85 6.65 -17.19 2.75
CA PHE A 85 7.95 -17.23 3.41
C PHE A 85 7.88 -18.07 4.70
N LEU A 86 8.91 -18.85 4.96
CA LEU A 86 9.03 -19.68 6.15
C LEU A 86 10.20 -19.23 7.04
N ARG A 87 11.41 -19.24 6.49
CA ARG A 87 12.63 -18.92 7.24
C ARG A 87 13.81 -18.62 6.32
N ILE A 88 14.87 -18.11 6.92
CA ILE A 88 16.18 -17.90 6.32
C ILE A 88 17.20 -18.74 7.10
N GLU A 89 18.12 -19.38 6.40
CA GLU A 89 19.27 -20.07 6.97
C GLU A 89 20.55 -19.51 6.35
N ARG A 90 21.52 -19.15 7.20
CA ARG A 90 22.83 -18.65 6.77
C ARG A 90 23.81 -19.81 6.69
N ILE A 91 24.54 -19.93 5.58
CA ILE A 91 25.58 -20.92 5.42
C ILE A 91 26.89 -20.25 5.85
N ALA A 92 27.39 -20.60 7.05
CA ALA A 92 28.45 -19.89 7.73
C ALA A 92 29.77 -19.75 6.94
N GLU A 93 30.08 -20.70 6.06
CA GLU A 93 31.32 -20.71 5.28
C GLU A 93 31.16 -20.11 3.84
N LYS A 94 29.98 -19.67 3.50
CA LYS A 94 29.67 -19.13 2.17
C LYS A 94 28.87 -17.84 2.33
N ASP A 95 29.19 -16.84 1.53
CA ASP A 95 28.38 -15.61 1.42
C ASP A 95 27.06 -15.90 0.68
N ILE A 96 26.33 -16.90 1.19
CA ILE A 96 25.07 -17.40 0.62
C ILE A 96 24.05 -17.59 1.73
N VAL A 97 22.85 -17.19 1.42
CA VAL A 97 21.67 -17.32 2.28
C VAL A 97 20.66 -18.24 1.59
N SER A 98 20.16 -19.22 2.31
CA SER A 98 19.05 -20.08 1.89
C SER A 98 17.74 -19.51 2.39
N VAL A 99 16.82 -19.23 1.48
CA VAL A 99 15.47 -18.76 1.77
C VAL A 99 14.48 -19.88 1.51
N PHE A 100 13.73 -20.25 2.53
CA PHE A 100 12.72 -21.29 2.44
C PHE A 100 11.33 -20.70 2.39
N PHE A 101 10.52 -21.21 1.47
CA PHE A 101 9.12 -20.82 1.35
C PHE A 101 8.24 -22.03 1.01
N LYS A 102 6.98 -21.97 1.43
CA LYS A 102 5.98 -22.95 1.06
C LYS A 102 5.34 -22.54 -0.25
N ASP A 103 5.58 -23.29 -1.32
CA ASP A 103 5.00 -23.06 -2.63
C ASP A 103 3.48 -23.25 -2.62
N LYS A 104 2.74 -22.31 -3.23
CA LYS A 104 1.27 -22.31 -3.23
C LYS A 104 0.70 -23.48 -4.02
N LYS A 105 1.31 -23.82 -5.13
CA LYS A 105 0.83 -24.84 -6.08
C LYS A 105 1.16 -26.25 -5.59
N SER A 106 2.41 -26.55 -5.34
CA SER A 106 2.86 -27.87 -4.95
C SER A 106 2.66 -28.19 -3.47
N ARG A 107 2.43 -27.17 -2.63
CA ARG A 107 2.38 -27.24 -1.16
C ARG A 107 3.69 -27.69 -0.49
N LYS A 108 4.75 -27.86 -1.27
CA LYS A 108 6.07 -28.28 -0.78
C LYS A 108 6.88 -27.08 -0.32
N GLU A 109 7.81 -27.35 0.55
CA GLU A 109 8.87 -26.43 0.91
C GLU A 109 9.88 -26.37 -0.22
N ILE A 110 10.25 -25.15 -0.64
CA ILE A 110 11.24 -24.89 -1.68
C ILE A 110 12.34 -24.02 -1.10
N GLU A 111 13.59 -24.37 -1.39
CA GLU A 111 14.78 -23.61 -1.08
C GLU A 111 15.23 -22.78 -2.28
N LEU A 112 15.53 -21.49 -2.03
CA LEU A 112 16.24 -20.62 -2.97
C LEU A 112 17.51 -20.10 -2.33
N LYS A 113 18.62 -20.15 -3.05
CA LYS A 113 19.92 -19.63 -2.63
C LYS A 113 20.17 -18.27 -3.25
N SER A 114 20.67 -17.32 -2.42
CA SER A 114 21.01 -15.97 -2.89
C SER A 114 22.11 -15.37 -1.99
N ARG A 115 22.78 -14.31 -2.50
CA ARG A 115 23.72 -13.53 -1.69
C ARG A 115 23.02 -12.50 -0.82
N PHE A 116 21.87 -11.99 -1.27
CA PHE A 116 21.09 -10.96 -0.58
C PHE A 116 19.63 -11.34 -0.52
N VAL A 117 18.97 -10.94 0.56
CA VAL A 117 17.51 -11.05 0.73
C VAL A 117 16.96 -9.68 1.07
N ILE A 118 15.89 -9.28 0.38
CA ILE A 118 15.16 -8.04 0.65
C ILE A 118 13.78 -8.42 1.17
N GLY A 119 13.51 -8.08 2.44
CA GLY A 119 12.19 -8.21 3.04
C GLY A 119 11.30 -7.06 2.58
N ALA A 120 10.35 -7.34 1.66
CA ALA A 120 9.37 -6.38 1.16
C ALA A 120 7.94 -6.88 1.45
N ASP A 121 7.75 -7.59 2.55
CA ASP A 121 6.55 -8.33 2.93
C ASP A 121 5.59 -7.54 3.84
N GLY A 122 5.87 -6.24 4.00
CA GLY A 122 4.94 -5.25 4.59
C GLY A 122 5.16 -5.02 6.09
N ALA A 123 4.22 -4.29 6.71
CA ALA A 123 4.33 -3.82 8.10
C ALA A 123 4.50 -4.94 9.13
N ARG A 124 4.00 -6.14 8.85
CA ARG A 124 4.17 -7.34 9.68
C ARG A 124 5.15 -8.33 9.03
N SER A 125 6.24 -7.80 8.49
CA SER A 125 7.26 -8.57 7.77
C SER A 125 7.78 -9.74 8.60
N ASP A 126 7.60 -10.95 8.09
CA ASP A 126 8.16 -12.15 8.71
C ASP A 126 9.68 -12.19 8.54
N VAL A 127 10.20 -11.63 7.45
CA VAL A 127 11.65 -11.47 7.23
C VAL A 127 12.24 -10.52 8.28
N ALA A 128 11.62 -9.34 8.50
CA ALA A 128 12.12 -8.42 9.51
C ALA A 128 12.03 -9.02 10.93
N ARG A 129 10.97 -9.74 11.22
CA ARG A 129 10.75 -10.37 12.54
C ARG A 129 11.74 -11.48 12.86
N SER A 130 12.23 -12.20 11.85
CA SER A 130 13.23 -13.27 12.02
C SER A 130 14.66 -12.76 12.00
N GLU A 131 14.96 -11.74 11.17
CA GLU A 131 16.34 -11.38 10.82
C GLU A 131 16.82 -10.04 11.41
N MET A 132 15.90 -9.15 11.80
CA MET A 132 16.26 -7.80 12.21
C MET A 132 16.10 -7.58 13.71
N PRO A 133 17.09 -7.01 14.41
CA PRO A 133 16.91 -6.54 15.77
C PRO A 133 15.72 -5.57 15.85
N GLY A 134 14.80 -5.79 16.79
CA GLY A 134 13.59 -4.98 16.93
C GLY A 134 12.48 -5.26 15.88
N GLY A 135 12.68 -6.17 14.94
CA GLY A 135 11.70 -6.47 13.88
C GLY A 135 10.34 -6.96 14.38
N LYS A 136 10.26 -7.47 15.61
CA LYS A 136 9.01 -7.90 16.27
C LYS A 136 8.21 -6.75 16.87
N THR A 137 8.84 -5.60 17.10
CA THR A 137 8.27 -4.44 17.82
C THR A 137 8.13 -3.20 16.94
N ILE A 138 8.23 -3.35 15.63
CA ILE A 138 8.03 -2.25 14.68
C ILE A 138 6.60 -1.74 14.81
N PRO A 139 6.40 -0.44 15.13
CA PRO A 139 5.06 0.14 15.20
C PRO A 139 4.42 0.19 13.82
N TYR A 140 3.12 -0.02 13.76
CA TYR A 140 2.37 0.03 12.50
C TYR A 140 0.96 0.58 12.72
N VAL A 141 0.39 1.10 11.65
CA VAL A 141 -1.00 1.57 11.59
C VAL A 141 -1.84 0.48 10.92
N ILE A 142 -3.01 0.22 11.47
CA ILE A 142 -4.05 -0.57 10.83
C ILE A 142 -4.95 0.40 10.07
N ALA A 143 -5.31 0.08 8.84
CA ALA A 143 -6.20 0.88 8.01
C ALA A 143 -7.40 0.06 7.55
N TYR A 144 -8.54 0.73 7.43
CA TYR A 144 -9.74 0.22 6.79
C TYR A 144 -10.22 1.23 5.74
N HIS A 145 -10.70 0.75 4.61
CA HIS A 145 -11.30 1.59 3.60
C HIS A 145 -12.44 0.88 2.89
N GLU A 146 -13.31 1.68 2.29
CA GLU A 146 -14.37 1.26 1.39
C GLU A 146 -14.13 1.91 0.03
N ILE A 147 -14.49 1.19 -1.03
CA ILE A 147 -14.56 1.73 -2.37
C ILE A 147 -16.03 1.99 -2.65
N ILE A 148 -16.36 3.25 -2.89
CA ILE A 148 -17.72 3.70 -3.16
C ILE A 148 -17.83 4.24 -4.58
N GLU A 149 -19.06 4.34 -5.13
CA GLU A 149 -19.29 5.12 -6.36
C GLU A 149 -18.91 6.59 -6.10
N ALA A 150 -18.22 7.20 -7.05
CA ALA A 150 -17.83 8.60 -6.93
C ALA A 150 -19.06 9.49 -6.77
N PRO A 151 -19.14 10.36 -5.74
CA PRO A 151 -20.24 11.25 -5.53
C PRO A 151 -20.45 12.20 -6.72
N LYS A 152 -21.72 12.50 -7.05
CA LYS A 152 -22.08 13.40 -8.14
C LYS A 152 -22.41 14.79 -7.58
N GLY A 153 -21.39 15.52 -7.18
CA GLY A 153 -21.55 16.89 -6.64
C GLY A 153 -21.33 17.00 -5.14
N GLY A 154 -21.80 18.08 -4.54
CA GLY A 154 -21.52 18.43 -3.14
C GLY A 154 -20.11 18.98 -2.98
N VAL A 155 -19.43 18.58 -1.92
CA VAL A 155 -18.07 19.00 -1.61
C VAL A 155 -16.99 18.13 -2.27
N TYR A 156 -17.41 17.03 -2.91
CA TYR A 156 -16.50 16.12 -3.60
C TYR A 156 -15.91 16.76 -4.86
N ASP A 157 -14.60 16.59 -5.02
CA ASP A 157 -13.86 17.10 -6.18
C ASP A 157 -13.03 15.95 -6.76
N PRO A 158 -13.24 15.56 -8.02
CA PRO A 158 -12.54 14.43 -8.65
C PRO A 158 -11.03 14.66 -8.87
N ASP A 159 -10.57 15.90 -8.81
CA ASP A 159 -9.16 16.29 -8.98
C ASP A 159 -8.45 16.55 -7.64
N ARG A 160 -9.10 16.25 -6.49
CA ARG A 160 -8.58 16.56 -5.15
C ARG A 160 -8.66 15.38 -4.21
N CYS A 161 -7.54 15.11 -3.51
CA CYS A 161 -7.51 14.20 -2.37
C CYS A 161 -7.79 14.95 -1.07
N ASP A 162 -8.79 14.52 -0.30
CA ASP A 162 -9.10 15.08 1.01
C ASP A 162 -8.46 14.22 2.10
N VAL A 163 -7.73 14.87 3.02
CA VAL A 163 -7.08 14.27 4.19
C VAL A 163 -7.67 14.90 5.45
N ILE A 164 -8.28 14.10 6.30
CA ILE A 164 -9.11 14.53 7.42
C ILE A 164 -8.40 14.23 8.73
N TYR A 165 -8.03 15.27 9.45
CA TYR A 165 -7.46 15.21 10.80
C TYR A 165 -8.55 15.49 11.83
N ASP A 166 -9.24 14.45 12.27
CA ASP A 166 -10.26 14.52 13.32
C ASP A 166 -10.10 13.31 14.25
N GLY A 167 -9.90 13.56 15.53
CA GLY A 167 -9.71 12.51 16.54
C GLY A 167 -10.91 11.55 16.69
N ARG A 168 -12.10 11.95 16.22
CA ARG A 168 -13.29 11.07 16.17
C ARG A 168 -13.25 10.09 15.01
N ILE A 169 -12.47 10.40 13.95
CA ILE A 169 -12.24 9.59 12.75
C ILE A 169 -10.95 8.80 12.92
N SER A 170 -9.87 9.48 13.32
CA SER A 170 -8.59 8.84 13.60
C SER A 170 -7.89 9.55 14.76
N PRO A 171 -7.66 8.86 15.89
CA PRO A 171 -7.06 9.49 17.06
C PRO A 171 -5.57 9.82 16.96
N ASP A 172 -4.84 9.17 16.00
CA ASP A 172 -3.39 9.23 15.89
C ASP A 172 -2.85 9.17 14.45
N PHE A 173 -3.76 9.18 13.47
CA PHE A 173 -3.42 9.17 12.06
C PHE A 173 -4.36 10.14 11.30
N TYR A 174 -4.99 9.70 10.18
CA TYR A 174 -5.94 10.50 9.41
C TYR A 174 -7.00 9.63 8.71
N GLY A 175 -8.12 10.28 8.34
CA GLY A 175 -9.08 9.76 7.38
C GLY A 175 -8.85 10.35 5.98
N TRP A 176 -9.40 9.72 4.96
CA TRP A 176 -9.25 10.19 3.57
C TRP A 176 -10.48 9.97 2.72
N VAL A 177 -10.62 10.84 1.70
CA VAL A 177 -11.47 10.64 0.53
C VAL A 177 -10.61 10.85 -0.70
N PHE A 178 -10.33 9.77 -1.43
CA PHE A 178 -9.43 9.78 -2.57
C PHE A 178 -10.14 9.34 -3.83
N PRO A 179 -10.21 10.21 -4.87
CA PRO A 179 -10.85 9.88 -6.13
C PRO A 179 -10.13 8.78 -6.92
N HIS A 180 -10.91 7.90 -7.53
CA HIS A 180 -10.45 6.84 -8.43
C HIS A 180 -11.26 6.83 -9.75
N GLY A 181 -11.50 7.99 -10.33
CA GLY A 181 -12.31 8.14 -11.52
C GLY A 181 -13.80 7.93 -11.25
N LYS A 182 -14.34 6.74 -11.58
CA LYS A 182 -15.76 6.41 -11.34
C LYS A 182 -16.07 6.00 -9.90
N SER A 183 -15.06 5.83 -9.08
CA SER A 183 -15.16 5.45 -7.67
C SER A 183 -14.34 6.39 -6.80
N ALA A 184 -14.50 6.28 -5.48
CA ALA A 184 -13.66 6.92 -4.50
C ALA A 184 -13.27 5.91 -3.40
N SER A 185 -12.03 5.99 -2.93
CA SER A 185 -11.58 5.29 -1.73
C SER A 185 -11.83 6.18 -0.51
N VAL A 186 -12.67 5.71 0.40
CA VAL A 186 -12.96 6.38 1.67
C VAL A 186 -12.43 5.50 2.80
N GLY A 187 -11.61 6.05 3.69
CA GLY A 187 -11.02 5.23 4.73
C GLY A 187 -10.31 6.02 5.82
N MET A 188 -9.77 5.28 6.75
CA MET A 188 -8.97 5.82 7.85
C MET A 188 -7.93 4.81 8.33
N GLY A 189 -6.94 5.29 9.08
CA GLY A 189 -5.96 4.45 9.75
C GLY A 189 -5.80 4.83 11.22
N THR A 190 -5.30 3.92 12.04
CA THR A 190 -4.90 4.18 13.44
C THR A 190 -3.92 3.14 13.95
N GLY A 191 -3.02 3.53 14.83
CA GLY A 191 -2.18 2.63 15.63
C GLY A 191 -2.85 2.15 16.91
N LYS A 192 -4.05 2.66 17.27
CA LYS A 192 -4.75 2.30 18.50
C LYS A 192 -5.54 1.01 18.34
N ASN A 193 -5.22 0.03 19.17
CA ASN A 193 -5.98 -1.22 19.24
C ASN A 193 -7.39 -0.99 19.80
N GLY A 194 -8.37 -1.73 19.24
CA GLY A 194 -9.76 -1.67 19.70
C GLY A 194 -10.56 -0.47 19.20
N PHE A 195 -9.99 0.38 18.35
CA PHE A 195 -10.72 1.47 17.70
C PHE A 195 -11.61 0.91 16.57
N ASP A 196 -12.87 1.38 16.47
CA ASP A 196 -13.80 0.93 15.44
C ASP A 196 -13.56 1.66 14.11
N LEU A 197 -12.75 1.01 13.26
CA LEU A 197 -12.39 1.53 11.96
C LEU A 197 -13.59 1.62 11.00
N LYS A 198 -14.57 0.71 11.11
CA LYS A 198 -15.74 0.69 10.22
C LYS A 198 -16.68 1.84 10.54
N GLU A 199 -17.00 2.02 11.81
CA GLU A 199 -17.82 3.14 12.27
C GLU A 199 -17.18 4.48 11.91
N ALA A 200 -15.87 4.63 12.14
CA ALA A 200 -15.14 5.84 11.78
C ALA A 200 -15.15 6.12 10.27
N THR A 201 -15.01 5.08 9.44
CA THR A 201 -15.08 5.22 7.97
C THR A 201 -16.51 5.59 7.52
N ALA A 202 -17.55 5.06 8.16
CA ALA A 202 -18.93 5.43 7.88
C ALA A 202 -19.17 6.94 8.10
N LYS A 203 -18.62 7.52 9.17
CA LYS A 203 -18.71 8.98 9.45
C LYS A 203 -18.03 9.87 8.39
N ILE A 204 -17.05 9.35 7.66
CA ILE A 204 -16.45 10.09 6.54
C ILE A 204 -17.35 10.07 5.31
N ARG A 205 -18.09 8.98 5.13
CA ARG A 205 -18.96 8.75 3.97
C ARG A 205 -20.26 9.55 4.03
N GLU A 206 -20.76 9.89 5.22
CA GLU A 206 -21.92 10.75 5.49
C GLU A 206 -21.61 12.22 5.21
#